data_c5cb37f18bd5675e47f20553f9cbeb10
#
_entry.id   c5cb37f18bd5675e47f20553f9cbeb10
#
_cell.length_a   1.000
_cell.length_b   1.000
_cell.length_c   1.000
_cell.angle_alpha   90.00
_cell.angle_beta   90.00
_cell.angle_gamma   90.00
#
_symmetry.space_group_name_H-M   'P 1'
#
loop_
_entity.id
_entity.type
_entity.pdbx_description
1 polymer ?
#
loop_
_entity_poly.entity_id
_entity_poly.type
_entity_poly.pdbx_seq_one_letter_code
_entity_poly.pdbx_strand_id
1 'polypeptide(L)'
;GPDDAAWRVTGHHTDSGEQYRLAWDLAQRRLCVTDGLGRTRYHQWDAQNQVTAYQDEAGQVTTFRWSDEERLLLGMTDPQGGKWRYVYDRQGHITETHDPLGRVAQTQWHPVWHQPETEVDAAGNTWRCVYDERGNLLAVTDPLQQNTRYQYDRHGQVVQITDARGGNKYLQWNEDGQLMRHTDCSGSQTAWFYDERTRLIRMTDAQSHSTRYGYDDSGHLTEVILADGRTVNYQSDAAGRLVKYTSPMGRITRWQRDGQGRVRSRTDAMGRRTAFGYDAYGRLVTLTNENGERYRFRHDVLDRLAEQINPDGCRQAYRYNALNAVTEVVFTGDRGGEIRHRLARDAAGRLTAKETADGRTEYVHDAADQLLEIRRQRHETDAPE
;
A
#
# COMPACT_ATOMS: atom_id res chain seq x y z
N GLY A 1 -8.09 32.95 -23.24
CA GLY A 1 -8.85 34.13 -23.56
C GLY A 1 -9.26 34.86 -22.30
N PRO A 2 -9.58 36.17 -22.32
CA PRO A 2 -9.84 36.94 -21.11
C PRO A 2 -11.10 36.57 -20.34
N ASP A 3 -11.86 35.60 -20.76
CA ASP A 3 -13.14 35.18 -20.16
C ASP A 3 -13.07 33.86 -19.39
N ASP A 4 -11.90 33.47 -18.87
CA ASP A 4 -11.78 32.30 -18.04
C ASP A 4 -12.25 32.59 -16.60
N ALA A 5 -13.56 32.90 -16.47
CA ALA A 5 -14.28 33.10 -15.22
C ALA A 5 -14.54 31.79 -14.46
N ALA A 6 -13.69 30.77 -14.68
CA ALA A 6 -13.78 29.53 -13.94
C ALA A 6 -13.47 29.79 -12.46
N TRP A 7 -14.40 29.43 -11.59
CA TRP A 7 -14.18 29.47 -10.15
C TRP A 7 -13.02 28.56 -9.77
N ARG A 8 -12.07 29.10 -9.00
CA ARG A 8 -10.92 28.34 -8.51
C ARG A 8 -10.87 28.39 -7.00
N VAL A 9 -10.56 27.26 -6.40
CA VAL A 9 -10.32 27.19 -4.96
C VAL A 9 -9.03 27.95 -4.65
N THR A 10 -9.11 28.93 -3.75
CA THR A 10 -7.95 29.71 -3.28
C THR A 10 -7.56 29.37 -1.85
N GLY A 11 -8.39 28.64 -1.14
CA GLY A 11 -8.12 28.19 0.22
C GLY A 11 -9.01 27.02 0.61
N HIS A 12 -8.49 26.22 1.50
CA HIS A 12 -9.19 25.10 2.11
C HIS A 12 -8.80 25.01 3.59
N HIS A 13 -9.73 24.72 4.45
CA HIS A 13 -9.48 24.42 5.86
C HIS A 13 -10.41 23.31 6.33
N THR A 14 -9.94 22.58 7.35
CA THR A 14 -10.70 21.52 8.02
C THR A 14 -10.93 21.89 9.48
N ASP A 15 -11.92 21.24 10.12
CA ASP A 15 -12.18 21.39 11.56
C ASP A 15 -11.03 20.86 12.42
N SER A 16 -10.14 20.02 11.85
CA SER A 16 -8.92 19.53 12.50
C SER A 16 -7.80 20.56 12.60
N GLY A 17 -7.96 21.71 11.91
CA GLY A 17 -6.98 22.77 11.87
C GLY A 17 -6.01 22.72 10.69
N GLU A 18 -6.21 21.78 9.73
CA GLU A 18 -5.50 21.83 8.46
C GLU A 18 -5.92 23.05 7.67
N GLN A 19 -4.95 23.74 7.10
CA GLN A 19 -5.17 24.92 6.27
C GLN A 19 -4.29 24.85 5.04
N TYR A 20 -4.87 25.19 3.88
CA TYR A 20 -4.16 25.28 2.61
C TYR A 20 -4.53 26.58 1.89
N ARG A 21 -3.54 27.25 1.34
CA ARG A 21 -3.68 28.40 0.45
C ARG A 21 -3.23 27.98 -0.94
N LEU A 22 -4.04 28.30 -1.95
CA LEU A 22 -3.79 27.94 -3.35
C LEU A 22 -3.60 29.24 -4.15
N ALA A 23 -2.40 29.47 -4.67
CA ALA A 23 -2.05 30.60 -5.51
C ALA A 23 -1.86 30.12 -6.95
N TRP A 24 -2.74 30.61 -7.85
CA TRP A 24 -2.77 30.24 -9.26
C TRP A 24 -2.05 31.30 -10.10
N ASP A 25 -1.01 30.88 -10.82
CA ASP A 25 -0.38 31.67 -11.88
C ASP A 25 -0.76 31.06 -13.24
N LEU A 26 -1.78 31.60 -13.85
CA LEU A 26 -2.31 31.09 -15.12
C LEU A 26 -1.40 31.42 -16.31
N ALA A 27 -0.67 32.54 -16.25
CA ALA A 27 0.26 32.91 -17.30
C ALA A 27 1.44 31.94 -17.39
N GLN A 28 1.92 31.49 -16.25
CA GLN A 28 2.97 30.47 -16.14
C GLN A 28 2.42 29.04 -16.02
N ARG A 29 1.09 28.87 -16.01
CA ARG A 29 0.43 27.57 -15.80
C ARG A 29 0.95 26.84 -14.58
N ARG A 30 1.00 27.54 -13.45
CA ARG A 30 1.58 27.06 -12.21
C ARG A 30 0.60 27.26 -11.04
N LEU A 31 0.51 26.26 -10.17
CA LEU A 31 -0.17 26.34 -8.88
C LEU A 31 0.85 26.21 -7.76
N CYS A 32 0.84 27.17 -6.83
CA CYS A 32 1.53 27.07 -5.55
C CYS A 32 0.51 26.72 -4.47
N VAL A 33 0.75 25.64 -3.74
CA VAL A 33 -0.04 25.24 -2.58
C VAL A 33 0.81 25.45 -1.34
N THR A 34 0.34 26.28 -0.40
CA THR A 34 0.99 26.52 0.88
C THR A 34 0.09 26.01 1.99
N ASP A 35 0.62 25.15 2.86
CA ASP A 35 -0.11 24.68 4.03
C ASP A 35 0.01 25.65 5.23
N GLY A 36 -0.71 25.34 6.33
CA GLY A 36 -0.69 26.15 7.55
C GLY A 36 0.65 26.13 8.32
N LEU A 37 1.59 25.22 7.96
CA LEU A 37 2.96 25.19 8.47
C LEU A 37 3.91 26.04 7.61
N GLY A 38 3.41 26.67 6.52
CA GLY A 38 4.22 27.45 5.59
C GLY A 38 4.98 26.63 4.58
N ARG A 39 4.76 25.31 4.50
CA ARG A 39 5.39 24.43 3.50
C ARG A 39 4.73 24.64 2.15
N THR A 40 5.53 24.62 1.08
CA THR A 40 5.03 24.91 -0.27
C THR A 40 5.35 23.79 -1.22
N ARG A 41 4.38 23.47 -2.10
CA ARG A 41 4.55 22.61 -3.25
C ARG A 41 4.03 23.26 -4.51
N TYR A 42 4.54 22.85 -5.66
CA TYR A 42 4.19 23.44 -6.94
C TYR A 42 3.75 22.37 -7.93
N HIS A 43 2.72 22.73 -8.71
CA HIS A 43 2.28 21.95 -9.86
C HIS A 43 2.39 22.84 -11.09
N GLN A 44 3.00 22.34 -12.15
CA GLN A 44 3.09 23.00 -13.43
C GLN A 44 2.42 22.13 -14.50
N TRP A 45 1.70 22.73 -15.41
CA TRP A 45 0.97 22.05 -16.48
C TRP A 45 1.18 22.71 -17.83
N ASP A 46 0.90 21.97 -18.91
CA ASP A 46 0.97 22.43 -20.30
C ASP A 46 -0.34 23.10 -20.77
N ALA A 47 -0.42 23.39 -22.07
CA ALA A 47 -1.62 23.97 -22.70
C ALA A 47 -2.83 23.02 -22.73
N GLN A 48 -2.59 21.72 -22.59
CA GLN A 48 -3.59 20.66 -22.56
C GLN A 48 -4.03 20.30 -21.14
N ASN A 49 -3.57 21.06 -20.13
CA ASN A 49 -3.79 20.83 -18.69
C ASN A 49 -3.19 19.51 -18.15
N GLN A 50 -2.11 19.02 -18.76
CA GLN A 50 -1.37 17.88 -18.26
C GLN A 50 -0.24 18.35 -17.35
N VAL A 51 -0.04 17.69 -16.21
CA VAL A 51 1.03 18.07 -15.28
C VAL A 51 2.38 17.73 -15.90
N THR A 52 3.22 18.74 -16.11
CA THR A 52 4.57 18.59 -16.68
C THR A 52 5.65 18.58 -15.61
N ALA A 53 5.41 19.19 -14.45
CA ALA A 53 6.30 19.14 -13.32
C ALA A 53 5.55 19.23 -11.99
N TYR A 54 6.07 18.53 -11.01
CA TYR A 54 5.65 18.59 -9.61
C TYR A 54 6.89 18.83 -8.75
N GLN A 55 6.85 19.85 -7.90
CA GLN A 55 7.86 20.10 -6.87
C GLN A 55 7.23 19.93 -5.50
N ASP A 56 7.79 19.06 -4.68
CA ASP A 56 7.30 18.80 -3.32
C ASP A 56 7.77 19.87 -2.32
N GLU A 57 7.38 19.74 -1.06
CA GLU A 57 7.68 20.64 0.04
C GLU A 57 9.18 20.65 0.44
N ALA A 58 9.95 19.65 0.02
CA ALA A 58 11.41 19.59 0.18
C ALA A 58 12.15 20.19 -1.03
N GLY A 59 11.42 20.68 -2.03
CA GLY A 59 11.99 21.21 -3.27
C GLY A 59 12.40 20.15 -4.30
N GLN A 60 12.03 18.88 -4.08
CA GLN A 60 12.32 17.79 -5.00
C GLN A 60 11.39 17.87 -6.22
N VAL A 61 11.96 17.72 -7.42
CA VAL A 61 11.22 17.91 -8.68
C VAL A 61 11.07 16.60 -9.43
N THR A 62 9.83 16.23 -9.75
CA THR A 62 9.48 15.18 -10.71
C THR A 62 8.96 15.85 -11.97
N THR A 63 9.44 15.43 -13.15
CA THR A 63 8.94 15.91 -14.44
C THR A 63 8.26 14.81 -15.23
N PHE A 64 7.28 15.20 -16.04
CA PHE A 64 6.47 14.30 -16.83
C PHE A 64 6.50 14.71 -18.29
N ARG A 65 6.56 13.74 -19.18
CA ARG A 65 6.55 13.94 -20.63
C ARG A 65 5.34 13.22 -21.23
N TRP A 66 4.52 13.95 -21.94
CA TRP A 66 3.27 13.50 -22.53
C TRP A 66 3.34 13.45 -24.06
N SER A 67 2.47 12.67 -24.68
CA SER A 67 2.26 12.73 -26.12
C SER A 67 1.46 13.99 -26.49
N ASP A 68 1.70 14.53 -27.69
CA ASP A 68 1.06 15.77 -28.11
C ASP A 68 -0.44 15.63 -28.39
N GLU A 69 -0.88 14.50 -28.94
CA GLU A 69 -2.25 14.28 -29.41
C GLU A 69 -3.07 13.42 -28.47
N GLU A 70 -2.53 12.32 -27.99
CA GLU A 70 -3.28 11.25 -27.29
C GLU A 70 -3.31 11.44 -25.78
N ARG A 71 -2.55 12.39 -25.23
CA ARG A 71 -2.40 12.67 -23.79
C ARG A 71 -1.89 11.47 -22.99
N LEU A 72 -1.04 10.63 -23.61
CA LEU A 72 -0.43 9.50 -22.98
C LEU A 72 0.88 9.91 -22.29
N LEU A 73 1.13 9.39 -21.09
CA LEU A 73 2.37 9.64 -20.36
C LEU A 73 3.53 8.85 -21.01
N LEU A 74 4.39 9.53 -21.76
CA LEU A 74 5.53 8.91 -22.45
C LEU A 74 6.72 8.62 -21.53
N GLY A 75 6.78 9.28 -20.37
CA GLY A 75 7.82 9.06 -19.38
C GLY A 75 7.83 10.08 -18.28
N MET A 76 8.60 9.78 -17.26
CA MET A 76 8.85 10.72 -16.16
C MET A 76 10.33 10.68 -15.77
N THR A 77 10.80 11.77 -15.16
CA THR A 77 12.10 11.81 -14.50
C THR A 77 11.86 12.09 -13.03
N ASP A 78 12.35 11.21 -12.19
CA ASP A 78 12.24 11.35 -10.75
C ASP A 78 13.24 12.37 -10.18
N PRO A 79 13.15 12.77 -8.90
CA PRO A 79 14.03 13.76 -8.31
C PRO A 79 15.52 13.35 -8.21
N GLN A 80 15.86 12.10 -8.40
CA GLN A 80 17.25 11.61 -8.46
C GLN A 80 17.79 11.50 -9.89
N GLY A 81 16.96 11.87 -10.89
CA GLY A 81 17.30 11.77 -12.31
C GLY A 81 17.01 10.41 -12.93
N GLY A 82 16.39 9.50 -12.18
CA GLY A 82 15.91 8.22 -12.69
C GLY A 82 14.83 8.42 -13.74
N LYS A 83 14.98 7.76 -14.90
CA LYS A 83 14.09 7.95 -16.05
C LYS A 83 13.24 6.73 -16.28
N TRP A 84 11.93 6.96 -16.34
CA TRP A 84 10.93 5.99 -16.75
C TRP A 84 10.48 6.32 -18.16
N ARG A 85 10.26 5.30 -19.01
CA ARG A 85 9.70 5.46 -20.36
C ARG A 85 8.60 4.44 -20.58
N TYR A 86 7.52 4.87 -21.22
CA TYR A 86 6.36 4.05 -21.55
C TYR A 86 6.15 4.06 -23.06
N VAL A 87 5.88 2.90 -23.63
CA VAL A 87 5.51 2.70 -25.04
C VAL A 87 4.11 2.19 -25.09
N TYR A 88 3.33 2.66 -26.04
CA TYR A 88 1.91 2.35 -26.18
C TYR A 88 1.61 1.76 -27.55
N ASP A 89 0.57 0.94 -27.63
CA ASP A 89 -0.07 0.56 -28.86
C ASP A 89 -1.01 1.67 -29.38
N ARG A 90 -1.66 1.44 -30.51
CA ARG A 90 -2.60 2.39 -31.11
C ARG A 90 -3.89 2.56 -30.31
N GLN A 91 -4.16 1.72 -29.33
CA GLN A 91 -5.34 1.74 -28.46
C GLN A 91 -5.06 2.41 -27.12
N GLY A 92 -3.80 2.79 -26.87
CA GLY A 92 -3.38 3.48 -25.65
C GLY A 92 -2.99 2.53 -24.52
N HIS A 93 -2.77 1.25 -24.77
CA HIS A 93 -2.26 0.31 -23.77
C HIS A 93 -0.74 0.34 -23.72
N ILE A 94 -0.16 0.25 -22.52
CA ILE A 94 1.30 0.20 -22.34
C ILE A 94 1.80 -1.16 -22.85
N THR A 95 2.64 -1.14 -23.89
CA THR A 95 3.31 -2.34 -24.43
C THR A 95 4.72 -2.52 -23.88
N GLU A 96 5.39 -1.43 -23.45
CA GLU A 96 6.69 -1.51 -22.79
C GLU A 96 6.79 -0.50 -21.66
N THR A 97 7.40 -0.93 -20.56
CA THR A 97 7.82 -0.07 -19.45
C THR A 97 9.33 -0.19 -19.28
N HIS A 98 10.03 0.93 -19.39
CA HIS A 98 11.46 1.02 -19.13
C HIS A 98 11.68 1.71 -17.78
N ASP A 99 12.43 1.10 -16.90
CA ASP A 99 12.74 1.62 -15.59
C ASP A 99 14.08 2.41 -15.54
N PRO A 100 14.43 3.07 -14.42
CA PRO A 100 15.67 3.82 -14.27
C PRO A 100 16.97 3.00 -14.39
N LEU A 101 16.90 1.69 -14.29
CA LEU A 101 18.03 0.78 -14.50
C LEU A 101 18.19 0.34 -15.97
N GLY A 102 17.27 0.80 -16.85
CA GLY A 102 17.22 0.40 -18.26
C GLY A 102 16.60 -0.98 -18.49
N ARG A 103 15.97 -1.57 -17.48
CA ARG A 103 15.26 -2.85 -17.60
C ARG A 103 13.93 -2.63 -18.29
N VAL A 104 13.48 -3.62 -19.07
CA VAL A 104 12.27 -3.52 -19.89
C VAL A 104 11.30 -4.64 -19.50
N ALA A 105 10.08 -4.27 -19.14
CA ALA A 105 8.94 -5.17 -19.05
C ALA A 105 8.03 -4.94 -20.27
N GLN A 106 7.46 -6.02 -20.83
CA GLN A 106 6.65 -5.96 -22.04
C GLN A 106 5.28 -6.62 -21.82
N THR A 107 4.24 -6.05 -22.43
CA THR A 107 2.90 -6.61 -22.42
C THR A 107 2.34 -6.60 -23.85
N GLN A 108 1.90 -7.77 -24.32
CA GLN A 108 1.09 -7.90 -25.52
C GLN A 108 -0.38 -8.00 -25.10
N TRP A 109 -1.21 -7.14 -25.68
CA TRP A 109 -2.62 -7.04 -25.35
C TRP A 109 -3.50 -7.79 -26.32
N HIS A 110 -4.54 -8.44 -25.81
CA HIS A 110 -5.56 -9.07 -26.63
C HIS A 110 -6.34 -8.00 -27.43
N PRO A 111 -6.44 -8.14 -28.78
CA PRO A 111 -6.93 -7.05 -29.64
C PRO A 111 -8.40 -6.67 -29.43
N VAL A 112 -9.20 -7.54 -28.80
CA VAL A 112 -10.64 -7.34 -28.58
C VAL A 112 -10.95 -7.04 -27.11
N TRP A 113 -10.34 -7.79 -26.18
CA TRP A 113 -10.71 -7.73 -24.76
C TRP A 113 -9.89 -6.73 -23.95
N HIS A 114 -8.83 -6.14 -24.54
CA HIS A 114 -7.93 -5.20 -23.86
C HIS A 114 -7.36 -5.75 -22.54
N GLN A 115 -7.11 -7.05 -22.52
CA GLN A 115 -6.51 -7.78 -21.40
C GLN A 115 -5.13 -8.32 -21.81
N PRO A 116 -4.19 -8.53 -20.86
CA PRO A 116 -2.86 -9.04 -21.19
C PRO A 116 -2.93 -10.45 -21.82
N GLU A 117 -2.40 -10.64 -23.03
CA GLU A 117 -2.27 -11.94 -23.68
C GLU A 117 -0.90 -12.56 -23.39
N THR A 118 0.14 -11.72 -23.39
CA THR A 118 1.50 -12.12 -23.00
C THR A 118 2.12 -11.03 -22.16
N GLU A 119 2.71 -11.39 -21.04
CA GLU A 119 3.50 -10.50 -20.19
C GLU A 119 4.91 -11.05 -20.05
N VAL A 120 5.91 -10.19 -20.22
CA VAL A 120 7.33 -10.52 -20.06
C VAL A 120 7.91 -9.56 -19.03
N ASP A 121 8.44 -10.09 -17.93
CA ASP A 121 9.14 -9.26 -16.95
C ASP A 121 10.54 -8.87 -17.39
N ALA A 122 11.20 -8.05 -16.60
CA ALA A 122 12.55 -7.57 -16.89
C ALA A 122 13.63 -8.67 -16.87
N ALA A 123 13.35 -9.84 -16.33
CA ALA A 123 14.24 -11.01 -16.36
C ALA A 123 13.96 -11.94 -17.56
N GLY A 124 12.92 -11.64 -18.37
CA GLY A 124 12.50 -12.46 -19.49
C GLY A 124 11.52 -13.57 -19.12
N ASN A 125 11.05 -13.62 -17.88
CA ASN A 125 10.02 -14.54 -17.47
C ASN A 125 8.72 -14.19 -18.18
N THR A 126 8.07 -15.21 -18.76
CA THR A 126 6.92 -15.00 -19.64
C THR A 126 5.69 -15.70 -19.10
N TRP A 127 4.59 -14.95 -18.97
CA TRP A 127 3.24 -15.46 -18.72
C TRP A 127 2.41 -15.36 -19.99
N ARG A 128 1.53 -16.34 -20.22
CA ARG A 128 0.60 -16.34 -21.35
C ARG A 128 -0.81 -16.60 -20.86
N CYS A 129 -1.74 -15.78 -21.34
CA CYS A 129 -3.17 -15.88 -21.02
C CYS A 129 -3.97 -16.26 -22.27
N VAL A 130 -4.97 -17.09 -22.10
CA VAL A 130 -5.92 -17.47 -23.17
C VAL A 130 -7.32 -17.11 -22.71
N TYR A 131 -8.11 -16.50 -23.59
CA TYR A 131 -9.46 -16.03 -23.30
C TYR A 131 -10.49 -16.71 -24.19
N ASP A 132 -11.73 -16.80 -23.72
CA ASP A 132 -12.88 -17.24 -24.56
C ASP A 132 -13.45 -16.06 -25.34
N GLU A 133 -14.50 -16.37 -26.12
CA GLU A 133 -15.22 -15.39 -26.96
C GLU A 133 -15.95 -14.31 -26.16
N ARG A 134 -16.02 -14.41 -24.84
CA ARG A 134 -16.63 -13.44 -23.92
C ARG A 134 -15.60 -12.65 -23.12
N GLY A 135 -14.30 -12.94 -23.31
CA GLY A 135 -13.20 -12.32 -22.55
C GLY A 135 -12.94 -12.97 -21.20
N ASN A 136 -13.50 -14.15 -20.92
CA ASN A 136 -13.18 -14.88 -19.71
C ASN A 136 -11.80 -15.57 -19.85
N LEU A 137 -10.97 -15.52 -18.84
CA LEU A 137 -9.66 -16.15 -18.82
C LEU A 137 -9.77 -17.67 -18.74
N LEU A 138 -9.45 -18.39 -19.82
CA LEU A 138 -9.49 -19.85 -19.88
C LEU A 138 -8.26 -20.52 -19.31
N ALA A 139 -7.10 -19.91 -19.50
CA ALA A 139 -5.83 -20.49 -19.03
C ALA A 139 -4.76 -19.44 -18.81
N VAL A 140 -3.89 -19.70 -17.83
CA VAL A 140 -2.63 -19.00 -17.61
C VAL A 140 -1.49 -20.01 -17.65
N THR A 141 -0.48 -19.75 -18.47
CA THR A 141 0.78 -20.48 -18.49
C THR A 141 1.84 -19.61 -17.84
N ASP A 142 2.48 -20.10 -16.79
CA ASP A 142 3.54 -19.39 -16.06
C ASP A 142 4.92 -19.56 -16.74
N PRO A 143 5.97 -18.87 -16.28
CA PRO A 143 7.33 -18.99 -16.83
C PRO A 143 7.93 -20.39 -16.75
N LEU A 144 7.47 -21.23 -15.85
CA LEU A 144 7.88 -22.65 -15.72
C LEU A 144 7.07 -23.58 -16.59
N GLN A 145 6.26 -23.04 -17.52
CA GLN A 145 5.35 -23.75 -18.40
C GLN A 145 4.25 -24.52 -17.64
N GLN A 146 3.96 -24.13 -16.42
CA GLN A 146 2.87 -24.68 -15.64
C GLN A 146 1.55 -23.99 -16.08
N ASN A 147 0.51 -24.79 -16.25
CA ASN A 147 -0.77 -24.30 -16.79
C ASN A 147 -1.88 -24.42 -15.75
N THR A 148 -2.53 -23.29 -15.44
CA THR A 148 -3.77 -23.24 -14.65
C THR A 148 -4.93 -22.94 -15.58
N ARG A 149 -6.04 -23.69 -15.46
CA ARG A 149 -7.22 -23.57 -16.34
C ARG A 149 -8.45 -23.23 -15.52
N TYR A 150 -9.38 -22.48 -16.16
CA TYR A 150 -10.62 -22.00 -15.57
C TYR A 150 -11.80 -22.41 -16.43
N GLN A 151 -12.92 -22.77 -15.78
CA GLN A 151 -14.20 -22.96 -16.45
C GLN A 151 -15.24 -22.05 -15.79
N TYR A 152 -16.18 -21.60 -16.58
CA TYR A 152 -17.18 -20.61 -16.19
C TYR A 152 -18.59 -21.13 -16.40
N ASP A 153 -19.52 -20.62 -15.62
CA ASP A 153 -20.94 -20.78 -15.86
C ASP A 153 -21.44 -19.77 -16.92
N ARG A 154 -22.75 -19.83 -17.19
CA ARG A 154 -23.39 -18.91 -18.14
C ARG A 154 -23.31 -17.43 -17.73
N HIS A 155 -23.06 -17.12 -16.46
CA HIS A 155 -22.99 -15.77 -15.90
C HIS A 155 -21.55 -15.23 -15.86
N GLY A 156 -20.56 -16.01 -16.30
CA GLY A 156 -19.14 -15.64 -16.28
C GLY A 156 -18.48 -15.84 -14.90
N GLN A 157 -19.07 -16.65 -14.04
CA GLN A 157 -18.51 -17.00 -12.73
C GLN A 157 -17.66 -18.25 -12.83
N VAL A 158 -16.48 -18.27 -12.23
CA VAL A 158 -15.58 -19.43 -12.23
C VAL A 158 -16.23 -20.58 -11.45
N VAL A 159 -16.47 -21.71 -12.09
CA VAL A 159 -17.03 -22.92 -11.47
C VAL A 159 -16.01 -24.03 -11.27
N GLN A 160 -14.91 -24.02 -12.02
CA GLN A 160 -13.81 -24.96 -11.85
C GLN A 160 -12.46 -24.29 -12.11
N ILE A 161 -11.49 -24.64 -11.28
CA ILE A 161 -10.08 -24.30 -11.45
C ILE A 161 -9.29 -25.59 -11.48
N THR A 162 -8.52 -25.84 -12.55
CA THR A 162 -7.57 -26.96 -12.63
C THR A 162 -6.17 -26.42 -12.51
N ASP A 163 -5.44 -26.79 -11.45
CA ASP A 163 -4.07 -26.36 -11.25
C ASP A 163 -3.07 -27.11 -12.15
N ALA A 164 -1.81 -26.66 -12.14
CA ALA A 164 -0.76 -27.24 -12.98
C ALA A 164 -0.46 -28.73 -12.72
N ARG A 165 -0.87 -29.25 -11.56
CA ARG A 165 -0.72 -30.66 -11.19
C ARG A 165 -1.95 -31.50 -11.53
N GLY A 166 -2.97 -30.88 -12.13
CA GLY A 166 -4.23 -31.52 -12.47
C GLY A 166 -5.24 -31.57 -11.33
N GLY A 167 -4.95 -30.94 -10.19
CA GLY A 167 -5.88 -30.82 -9.07
C GLY A 167 -7.06 -29.91 -9.43
N ASN A 168 -8.28 -30.39 -9.18
CA ASN A 168 -9.50 -29.61 -9.47
C ASN A 168 -10.08 -29.00 -8.20
N LYS A 169 -10.45 -27.72 -8.30
CA LYS A 169 -11.24 -27.00 -7.29
C LYS A 169 -12.57 -26.62 -7.93
N TYR A 170 -13.65 -26.74 -7.17
CA TYR A 170 -14.99 -26.42 -7.65
C TYR A 170 -15.62 -25.31 -6.82
N LEU A 171 -16.31 -24.38 -7.49
CA LEU A 171 -16.99 -23.25 -6.87
C LEU A 171 -18.46 -23.28 -7.25
N GLN A 172 -19.33 -22.98 -6.29
CA GLN A 172 -20.77 -22.85 -6.50
C GLN A 172 -21.22 -21.48 -5.99
N TRP A 173 -22.04 -20.82 -6.80
CA TRP A 173 -22.49 -19.47 -6.59
C TRP A 173 -24.02 -19.42 -6.43
N ASN A 174 -24.54 -18.45 -5.69
CA ASN A 174 -25.97 -18.16 -5.68
C ASN A 174 -26.36 -17.21 -6.83
N GLU A 175 -27.64 -16.87 -6.91
CA GLU A 175 -28.18 -15.96 -7.93
C GLU A 175 -27.64 -14.53 -7.81
N ASP A 176 -27.21 -14.12 -6.62
CA ASP A 176 -26.62 -12.80 -6.32
C ASP A 176 -25.11 -12.75 -6.62
N GLY A 177 -24.50 -13.83 -7.12
CA GLY A 177 -23.08 -13.90 -7.44
C GLY A 177 -22.17 -14.10 -6.22
N GLN A 178 -22.71 -14.60 -5.10
CA GLN A 178 -21.94 -14.88 -3.89
C GLN A 178 -21.52 -16.34 -3.84
N LEU A 179 -20.29 -16.60 -3.40
CA LEU A 179 -19.74 -17.96 -3.28
C LEU A 179 -20.45 -18.71 -2.15
N MET A 180 -21.17 -19.78 -2.50
CA MET A 180 -21.87 -20.64 -1.55
C MET A 180 -21.03 -21.83 -1.10
N ARG A 181 -20.18 -22.37 -1.98
CA ARG A 181 -19.38 -23.56 -1.69
C ARG A 181 -18.09 -23.55 -2.49
N HIS A 182 -17.03 -23.96 -1.85
CA HIS A 182 -15.74 -24.29 -2.44
C HIS A 182 -15.40 -25.74 -2.09
N THR A 183 -15.04 -26.54 -3.08
CA THR A 183 -14.48 -27.88 -2.89
C THR A 183 -13.04 -27.86 -3.39
N ASP A 184 -12.10 -28.19 -2.54
CA ASP A 184 -10.68 -28.24 -2.91
C ASP A 184 -10.30 -29.55 -3.65
N CYS A 185 -9.05 -29.66 -4.08
CA CYS A 185 -8.56 -30.82 -4.83
C CYS A 185 -8.54 -32.13 -4.01
N SER A 186 -8.67 -32.08 -2.67
CA SER A 186 -8.81 -33.24 -1.79
C SER A 186 -10.26 -33.67 -1.60
N GLY A 187 -11.22 -32.89 -2.10
CA GLY A 187 -12.66 -33.06 -1.89
C GLY A 187 -13.19 -32.39 -0.63
N SER A 188 -12.33 -31.68 0.12
CA SER A 188 -12.74 -30.94 1.31
C SER A 188 -13.60 -29.73 0.93
N GLN A 189 -14.70 -29.53 1.65
CA GLN A 189 -15.69 -28.52 1.33
C GLN A 189 -15.77 -27.43 2.39
N THR A 190 -15.87 -26.19 1.94
CA THR A 190 -16.23 -25.04 2.77
C THR A 190 -17.50 -24.42 2.21
N ALA A 191 -18.45 -24.07 3.07
CA ALA A 191 -19.72 -23.50 2.67
C ALA A 191 -20.00 -22.17 3.37
N TRP A 192 -20.60 -21.23 2.66
CA TRP A 192 -20.97 -19.89 3.12
C TRP A 192 -22.47 -19.68 2.95
N PHE A 193 -23.09 -19.00 3.89
CA PHE A 193 -24.50 -18.73 3.92
C PHE A 193 -24.74 -17.25 4.19
N TYR A 194 -25.67 -16.66 3.47
CA TYR A 194 -25.94 -15.22 3.47
C TYR A 194 -27.38 -14.94 3.86
N ASP A 195 -27.63 -13.76 4.39
CA ASP A 195 -28.99 -13.28 4.65
C ASP A 195 -29.57 -12.56 3.43
N GLU A 196 -30.82 -12.08 3.55
CA GLU A 196 -31.54 -11.34 2.51
C GLU A 196 -30.87 -9.99 2.13
N ARG A 197 -29.95 -9.48 2.98
CA ARG A 197 -29.15 -8.28 2.72
C ARG A 197 -27.76 -8.62 2.19
N THR A 198 -27.56 -9.87 1.73
CA THR A 198 -26.30 -10.37 1.15
C THR A 198 -25.11 -10.39 2.12
N ARG A 199 -25.34 -10.36 3.45
CA ARG A 199 -24.30 -10.41 4.47
C ARG A 199 -24.04 -11.87 4.87
N LEU A 200 -22.74 -12.21 5.07
CA LEU A 200 -22.33 -13.55 5.50
C LEU A 200 -22.82 -13.84 6.93
N ILE A 201 -23.74 -14.78 7.10
CA ILE A 201 -24.28 -15.16 8.43
C ILE A 201 -23.69 -16.45 8.98
N ARG A 202 -23.12 -17.30 8.14
CA ARG A 202 -22.46 -18.54 8.57
C ARG A 202 -21.44 -19.03 7.56
N MET A 203 -20.32 -19.51 8.06
CA MET A 203 -19.33 -20.29 7.32
C MET A 203 -19.22 -21.68 7.98
N THR A 204 -19.14 -22.73 7.18
CA THR A 204 -18.90 -24.10 7.66
C THR A 204 -17.66 -24.65 6.97
N ASP A 205 -16.65 -25.06 7.74
CA ASP A 205 -15.40 -25.62 7.22
C ASP A 205 -15.51 -27.10 6.81
N ALA A 206 -14.42 -27.66 6.32
CA ALA A 206 -14.33 -29.04 5.86
C ALA A 206 -14.54 -30.10 6.96
N GLN A 207 -14.37 -29.74 8.22
CA GLN A 207 -14.62 -30.58 9.40
C GLN A 207 -16.03 -30.38 9.97
N SER A 208 -16.91 -29.67 9.24
CA SER A 208 -18.27 -29.33 9.66
C SER A 208 -18.34 -28.36 10.86
N HIS A 209 -17.25 -27.69 11.20
CA HIS A 209 -17.25 -26.64 12.19
C HIS A 209 -17.89 -25.37 11.61
N SER A 210 -18.82 -24.80 12.33
CA SER A 210 -19.53 -23.61 11.86
C SER A 210 -19.17 -22.37 12.67
N THR A 211 -18.84 -21.28 11.98
CA THR A 211 -18.74 -19.94 12.53
C THR A 211 -19.95 -19.13 12.09
N ARG A 212 -20.61 -18.40 13.01
CA ARG A 212 -21.77 -17.57 12.71
C ARG A 212 -21.45 -16.10 12.95
N TYR A 213 -22.11 -15.23 12.19
CA TYR A 213 -21.88 -13.78 12.20
C TYR A 213 -23.19 -13.06 12.45
N GLY A 214 -23.19 -12.12 13.40
CA GLY A 214 -24.31 -11.26 13.73
C GLY A 214 -24.01 -9.79 13.41
N TYR A 215 -25.04 -9.05 12.98
CA TYR A 215 -24.92 -7.67 12.54
C TYR A 215 -25.98 -6.78 13.19
N ASP A 216 -25.67 -5.50 13.32
CA ASP A 216 -26.67 -4.49 13.67
C ASP A 216 -27.52 -4.10 12.43
N ASP A 217 -28.50 -3.21 12.66
CA ASP A 217 -29.39 -2.72 11.60
C ASP A 217 -28.65 -1.91 10.53
N SER A 218 -27.51 -1.31 10.88
CA SER A 218 -26.65 -0.56 9.99
C SER A 218 -25.69 -1.46 9.17
N GLY A 219 -25.65 -2.76 9.49
CA GLY A 219 -24.80 -3.74 8.79
C GLY A 219 -23.40 -3.90 9.40
N HIS A 220 -23.12 -3.31 10.55
CA HIS A 220 -21.83 -3.52 11.21
C HIS A 220 -21.83 -4.86 11.96
N LEU A 221 -20.71 -5.59 11.89
CA LEU A 221 -20.51 -6.85 12.61
C LEU A 221 -20.54 -6.59 14.12
N THR A 222 -21.45 -7.27 14.84
CA THR A 222 -21.60 -7.15 16.30
C THR A 222 -21.17 -8.39 17.05
N GLU A 223 -21.25 -9.56 16.39
CA GLU A 223 -21.00 -10.84 17.03
C GLU A 223 -20.39 -11.85 16.07
N VAL A 224 -19.47 -12.67 16.58
CA VAL A 224 -18.98 -13.88 15.90
C VAL A 224 -19.06 -15.03 16.89
N ILE A 225 -19.86 -16.05 16.58
CA ILE A 225 -19.95 -17.29 17.36
C ILE A 225 -19.05 -18.32 16.71
N LEU A 226 -18.00 -18.71 17.43
CA LEU A 226 -17.02 -19.71 16.98
C LEU A 226 -17.61 -21.13 17.03
N ALA A 227 -16.94 -22.07 16.37
CA ALA A 227 -17.38 -23.47 16.30
C ALA A 227 -17.51 -24.16 17.67
N ASP A 228 -16.74 -23.73 18.67
CA ASP A 228 -16.79 -24.22 20.04
C ASP A 228 -17.85 -23.51 20.90
N GLY A 229 -18.69 -22.67 20.32
CA GLY A 229 -19.75 -21.90 20.97
C GLY A 229 -19.28 -20.64 21.68
N ARG A 230 -17.98 -20.36 21.73
CA ARG A 230 -17.48 -19.10 22.31
C ARG A 230 -17.79 -17.93 21.39
N THR A 231 -18.01 -16.77 21.98
CA THR A 231 -18.47 -15.58 21.27
C THR A 231 -17.42 -14.47 21.31
N VAL A 232 -17.21 -13.83 20.17
CA VAL A 232 -16.50 -12.57 20.02
C VAL A 232 -17.52 -11.47 19.81
N ASN A 233 -17.40 -10.35 20.54
CA ASN A 233 -18.35 -9.23 20.38
C ASN A 233 -17.61 -7.96 19.96
N TYR A 234 -18.26 -7.20 19.08
CA TYR A 234 -17.79 -5.93 18.53
C TYR A 234 -18.84 -4.85 18.81
N GLN A 235 -18.36 -3.65 19.08
CA GLN A 235 -19.20 -2.47 19.18
C GLN A 235 -18.57 -1.35 18.39
N SER A 236 -19.33 -0.74 17.49
CA SER A 236 -18.90 0.37 16.65
C SER A 236 -19.59 1.68 17.11
N ASP A 237 -18.98 2.81 16.74
CA ASP A 237 -19.62 4.12 16.88
C ASP A 237 -20.60 4.36 15.71
N ALA A 238 -21.26 5.53 15.71
CA ALA A 238 -22.22 5.89 14.66
C ALA A 238 -21.61 5.99 13.23
N ALA A 239 -20.29 6.08 13.11
CA ALA A 239 -19.57 6.09 11.84
C ALA A 239 -19.04 4.69 11.46
N GLY A 240 -19.45 3.62 12.17
CA GLY A 240 -19.04 2.25 11.90
C GLY A 240 -17.63 1.88 12.39
N ARG A 241 -16.98 2.73 13.18
CA ARG A 241 -15.61 2.51 13.64
C ARG A 241 -15.61 1.74 14.94
N LEU A 242 -14.80 0.68 15.04
CA LEU A 242 -14.70 -0.16 16.24
C LEU A 242 -14.30 0.67 17.47
N VAL A 243 -15.10 0.58 18.56
CA VAL A 243 -14.84 1.23 19.85
C VAL A 243 -14.71 0.25 21.01
N LYS A 244 -15.22 -0.99 20.84
CA LYS A 244 -15.08 -2.03 21.86
C LYS A 244 -15.01 -3.41 21.20
N TYR A 245 -14.08 -4.21 21.70
CA TYR A 245 -13.90 -5.61 21.35
C TYR A 245 -13.96 -6.46 22.62
N THR A 246 -14.71 -7.56 22.59
CA THR A 246 -14.73 -8.56 23.66
C THR A 246 -14.28 -9.89 23.08
N SER A 247 -13.16 -10.41 23.58
CA SER A 247 -12.62 -11.70 23.13
C SER A 247 -13.47 -12.88 23.59
N PRO A 248 -13.26 -14.11 23.05
CA PRO A 248 -13.96 -15.33 23.49
C PRO A 248 -13.77 -15.66 24.97
N MET A 249 -12.74 -15.11 25.61
CA MET A 249 -12.45 -15.27 27.04
C MET A 249 -13.01 -14.12 27.89
N GLY A 250 -13.89 -13.27 27.34
CA GLY A 250 -14.48 -12.14 28.05
C GLY A 250 -13.53 -10.95 28.25
N ARG A 251 -12.33 -10.96 27.65
CA ARG A 251 -11.35 -9.87 27.75
C ARG A 251 -11.80 -8.69 26.89
N ILE A 252 -11.86 -7.50 27.47
CA ILE A 252 -12.40 -6.31 26.82
C ILE A 252 -11.26 -5.35 26.45
N THR A 253 -11.21 -4.92 25.18
CA THR A 253 -10.40 -3.81 24.71
C THR A 253 -11.31 -2.67 24.25
N ARG A 254 -10.98 -1.42 24.62
CA ARG A 254 -11.75 -0.23 24.23
C ARG A 254 -10.86 0.79 23.52
N TRP A 255 -11.42 1.51 22.56
CA TRP A 255 -10.80 2.61 21.86
C TRP A 255 -11.61 3.88 22.03
N GLN A 256 -10.93 4.98 22.30
CA GLN A 256 -11.49 6.32 22.21
C GLN A 256 -10.92 7.00 20.97
N ARG A 257 -11.78 7.70 20.25
CA ARG A 257 -11.41 8.38 19.01
C ARG A 257 -11.66 9.89 19.13
N ASP A 258 -10.94 10.66 18.31
CA ASP A 258 -11.23 12.09 18.13
C ASP A 258 -12.32 12.31 17.07
N GLY A 259 -12.68 13.58 16.81
CA GLY A 259 -13.69 13.94 15.82
C GLY A 259 -13.37 13.50 14.39
N GLN A 260 -12.08 13.32 14.05
CA GLN A 260 -11.62 12.82 12.75
C GLN A 260 -11.57 11.28 12.70
N GLY A 261 -11.88 10.60 13.81
CA GLY A 261 -11.88 9.14 13.86
C GLY A 261 -10.56 8.50 14.23
N ARG A 262 -9.50 9.28 14.50
CA ARG A 262 -8.19 8.76 14.91
C ARG A 262 -8.27 8.24 16.34
N VAL A 263 -7.52 7.17 16.63
CA VAL A 263 -7.48 6.58 17.98
C VAL A 263 -6.72 7.49 18.94
N ARG A 264 -7.40 8.09 19.90
CA ARG A 264 -6.76 8.88 20.99
C ARG A 264 -6.28 8.03 22.14
N SER A 265 -6.96 6.94 22.43
CA SER A 265 -6.49 5.98 23.42
C SER A 265 -7.05 4.58 23.17
N ARG A 266 -6.29 3.60 23.60
CA ARG A 266 -6.66 2.20 23.72
C ARG A 266 -6.53 1.76 25.16
N THR A 267 -7.56 1.09 25.71
CA THR A 267 -7.51 0.46 27.02
C THR A 267 -7.62 -1.05 26.84
N ASP A 268 -6.65 -1.80 27.30
CA ASP A 268 -6.63 -3.25 27.22
C ASP A 268 -7.50 -3.93 28.28
N ALA A 269 -7.55 -5.26 28.27
CA ALA A 269 -8.35 -6.05 29.18
C ALA A 269 -7.88 -6.00 30.66
N MET A 270 -6.68 -5.53 30.91
CA MET A 270 -6.13 -5.32 32.25
C MET A 270 -6.33 -3.89 32.75
N GLY A 271 -7.04 -3.06 31.97
CA GLY A 271 -7.27 -1.65 32.29
C GLY A 271 -6.08 -0.74 31.96
N ARG A 272 -5.01 -1.27 31.34
CA ARG A 272 -3.83 -0.50 31.00
C ARG A 272 -4.14 0.33 29.76
N ARG A 273 -3.70 1.59 29.78
CA ARG A 273 -4.03 2.57 28.75
C ARG A 273 -2.81 3.00 27.95
N THR A 274 -2.91 2.89 26.62
CA THR A 274 -2.01 3.54 25.66
C THR A 274 -2.70 4.78 25.12
N ALA A 275 -2.03 5.92 25.06
CA ALA A 275 -2.58 7.18 24.54
C ALA A 275 -1.77 7.70 23.36
N PHE A 276 -2.47 8.32 22.39
CA PHE A 276 -1.91 8.82 21.14
C PHE A 276 -2.24 10.30 21.00
N GLY A 277 -1.24 11.12 20.67
CA GLY A 277 -1.41 12.54 20.39
C GLY A 277 -1.02 12.85 18.95
N TYR A 278 -1.86 13.62 18.28
CA TYR A 278 -1.68 13.99 16.86
C TYR A 278 -1.58 15.51 16.74
N ASP A 279 -0.88 15.96 15.72
CA ASP A 279 -0.94 17.38 15.31
C ASP A 279 -2.15 17.64 14.39
N ALA A 280 -2.27 18.90 13.92
CA ALA A 280 -3.37 19.33 13.05
C ALA A 280 -3.42 18.58 11.71
N TYR A 281 -2.29 18.06 11.22
CA TYR A 281 -2.16 17.30 9.97
C TYR A 281 -2.29 15.77 10.16
N GLY A 282 -2.70 15.32 11.34
CA GLY A 282 -2.94 13.90 11.61
C GLY A 282 -1.69 13.09 11.89
N ARG A 283 -0.52 13.72 12.00
CA ARG A 283 0.74 13.03 12.30
C ARG A 283 0.82 12.70 13.78
N LEU A 284 1.23 11.46 14.10
CA LEU A 284 1.46 11.05 15.49
C LEU A 284 2.67 11.81 16.05
N VAL A 285 2.47 12.63 17.07
CA VAL A 285 3.56 13.41 17.73
C VAL A 285 3.89 12.89 19.11
N THR A 286 2.97 12.18 19.77
CA THR A 286 3.21 11.55 21.07
C THR A 286 2.50 10.21 21.19
N LEU A 287 3.15 9.27 21.86
CA LEU A 287 2.57 8.02 22.35
C LEU A 287 2.92 7.87 23.83
N THR A 288 1.92 7.60 24.65
CA THR A 288 2.13 7.23 26.07
C THR A 288 1.74 5.77 26.20
N ASN A 289 2.71 4.92 26.59
CA ASN A 289 2.47 3.49 26.74
C ASN A 289 1.72 3.18 28.06
N GLU A 290 1.50 1.89 28.29
CA GLU A 290 0.74 1.37 29.43
C GLU A 290 1.42 1.66 30.79
N ASN A 291 2.72 1.95 30.80
CA ASN A 291 3.48 2.31 32.01
C ASN A 291 3.49 3.82 32.28
N GLY A 292 2.84 4.62 31.41
CA GLY A 292 2.86 6.08 31.48
C GLY A 292 4.10 6.71 30.84
N GLU A 293 4.98 5.92 30.22
CA GLU A 293 6.19 6.37 29.55
C GLU A 293 5.85 7.01 28.22
N ARG A 294 6.50 8.13 27.91
CA ARG A 294 6.14 8.98 26.76
C ARG A 294 7.21 8.95 25.68
N TYR A 295 6.81 8.53 24.49
CA TYR A 295 7.55 8.64 23.23
C TYR A 295 7.14 9.93 22.53
N ARG A 296 8.08 10.57 21.81
CA ARG A 296 7.83 11.76 20.97
C ARG A 296 8.30 11.49 19.57
N PHE A 297 7.55 11.99 18.59
CA PHE A 297 7.84 11.82 17.18
C PHE A 297 7.92 13.18 16.52
N ARG A 298 8.95 13.39 15.70
CA ARG A 298 9.13 14.57 14.87
C ARG A 298 9.11 14.17 13.43
N HIS A 299 8.49 14.97 12.61
CA HIS A 299 8.36 14.73 11.18
C HIS A 299 9.12 15.80 10.40
N ASP A 300 9.64 15.42 9.24
CA ASP A 300 10.25 16.36 8.31
C ASP A 300 9.19 17.12 7.48
N VAL A 301 9.66 17.91 6.53
CA VAL A 301 8.79 18.72 5.67
C VAL A 301 7.89 17.90 4.73
N LEU A 302 8.17 16.63 4.52
CA LEU A 302 7.37 15.68 3.73
C LEU A 302 6.52 14.75 4.60
N ASP A 303 6.31 15.09 5.87
CA ASP A 303 5.53 14.30 6.84
C ASP A 303 6.12 12.91 7.17
N ARG A 304 7.40 12.67 6.82
CA ARG A 304 8.11 11.44 7.15
C ARG A 304 8.66 11.53 8.57
N LEU A 305 8.75 10.40 9.27
CA LEU A 305 9.35 10.34 10.61
C LEU A 305 10.83 10.73 10.56
N ALA A 306 11.17 11.89 11.07
CA ALA A 306 12.56 12.38 11.13
C ALA A 306 13.27 11.96 12.41
N GLU A 307 12.57 11.91 13.54
CA GLU A 307 13.15 11.55 14.84
C GLU A 307 12.10 10.92 15.75
N GLN A 308 12.49 9.86 16.44
CA GLN A 308 11.79 9.28 17.58
C GLN A 308 12.63 9.51 18.83
N ILE A 309 12.01 9.97 19.91
CA ILE A 309 12.62 10.17 21.23
C ILE A 309 11.92 9.23 22.20
N ASN A 310 12.68 8.30 22.77
CA ASN A 310 12.22 7.33 23.75
C ASN A 310 12.10 7.95 25.15
N PRO A 311 11.38 7.31 26.09
CA PRO A 311 11.21 7.80 27.46
C PRO A 311 12.53 7.96 28.23
N ASP A 312 13.52 7.13 27.96
CA ASP A 312 14.87 7.15 28.54
C ASP A 312 15.78 8.25 27.97
N GLY A 313 15.28 9.03 26.99
CA GLY A 313 16.05 10.06 26.30
C GLY A 313 16.83 9.57 25.08
N CYS A 314 16.92 8.26 24.85
CA CYS A 314 17.50 7.71 23.63
C CYS A 314 16.73 8.20 22.39
N ARG A 315 17.47 8.44 21.31
CA ARG A 315 16.89 8.98 20.06
C ARG A 315 17.22 8.07 18.89
N GLN A 316 16.29 8.04 17.95
CA GLN A 316 16.46 7.40 16.66
C GLN A 316 16.09 8.40 15.57
N ALA A 317 17.08 8.83 14.77
CA ALA A 317 16.88 9.78 13.68
C ALA A 317 16.99 9.10 12.35
N TYR A 318 16.16 9.54 11.40
CA TYR A 318 16.07 8.99 10.06
C TYR A 318 16.43 10.04 9.02
N ARG A 319 17.18 9.63 7.99
CA ARG A 319 17.43 10.44 6.81
C ARG A 319 16.91 9.72 5.58
N TYR A 320 16.44 10.49 4.63
CA TYR A 320 15.79 9.99 3.42
C TYR A 320 16.47 10.55 2.18
N ASN A 321 16.43 9.77 1.10
CA ASN A 321 16.75 10.29 -0.21
C ASN A 321 15.54 11.00 -0.85
N ALA A 322 15.74 11.53 -2.05
CA ALA A 322 14.68 12.22 -2.79
C ALA A 322 13.54 11.30 -3.29
N LEU A 323 13.69 9.97 -3.20
CA LEU A 323 12.65 8.97 -3.49
C LEU A 323 11.94 8.49 -2.20
N ASN A 324 12.06 9.22 -1.09
CA ASN A 324 11.47 8.91 0.20
C ASN A 324 11.96 7.60 0.85
N ALA A 325 13.07 7.03 0.38
CA ALA A 325 13.65 5.84 0.97
C ALA A 325 14.68 6.21 2.06
N VAL A 326 14.65 5.49 3.19
CA VAL A 326 15.61 5.69 4.28
C VAL A 326 17.03 5.38 3.79
N THR A 327 17.96 6.32 4.01
CA THR A 327 19.39 6.19 3.67
C THR A 327 20.29 6.13 4.89
N GLU A 328 19.86 6.66 6.03
CA GLU A 328 20.60 6.58 7.27
C GLU A 328 19.65 6.50 8.46
N VAL A 329 20.02 5.67 9.45
CA VAL A 329 19.40 5.63 10.77
C VAL A 329 20.48 5.87 11.79
N VAL A 330 20.29 6.86 12.67
CA VAL A 330 21.21 7.23 13.73
C VAL A 330 20.56 6.95 15.07
N PHE A 331 21.16 6.09 15.86
CA PHE A 331 20.77 5.82 17.25
C PHE A 331 21.68 6.61 18.17
N THR A 332 21.11 7.46 19.01
CA THR A 332 21.86 8.23 20.01
C THR A 332 21.43 7.80 21.40
N GLY A 333 22.35 7.29 22.20
CA GLY A 333 22.09 6.92 23.59
C GLY A 333 21.87 8.13 24.50
N ASP A 334 21.37 7.89 25.71
CA ASP A 334 21.13 8.90 26.73
C ASP A 334 22.40 9.69 27.12
N ARG A 335 23.56 9.04 27.02
CA ARG A 335 24.89 9.59 27.31
C ARG A 335 25.65 10.12 26.11
N GLY A 336 24.98 10.19 24.90
CA GLY A 336 25.51 10.82 23.70
C GLY A 336 26.33 9.91 22.76
N GLY A 337 26.43 8.61 23.04
CA GLY A 337 27.01 7.64 22.06
C GLY A 337 26.13 7.49 20.83
N GLU A 338 26.74 7.47 19.64
CA GLU A 338 26.02 7.31 18.37
C GLU A 338 26.37 6.00 17.67
N ILE A 339 25.35 5.30 17.19
CA ILE A 339 25.45 4.16 16.26
C ILE A 339 24.75 4.55 14.97
N ARG A 340 25.43 4.37 13.84
CA ARG A 340 24.91 4.74 12.53
C ARG A 340 24.77 3.52 11.62
N HIS A 341 23.59 3.39 11.01
CA HIS A 341 23.33 2.47 9.93
C HIS A 341 23.13 3.25 8.64
N ARG A 342 23.94 3.00 7.61
CA ARG A 342 23.79 3.60 6.29
C ARG A 342 23.23 2.59 5.31
N LEU A 343 22.33 3.03 4.46
CA LEU A 343 21.57 2.19 3.53
C LEU A 343 21.78 2.75 2.11
N ALA A 344 22.47 2.01 1.25
CA ALA A 344 22.63 2.36 -0.16
C ALA A 344 21.54 1.70 -1.00
N ARG A 345 21.08 2.42 -2.03
CA ARG A 345 20.06 1.95 -2.95
C ARG A 345 20.43 2.23 -4.38
N ASP A 346 19.94 1.41 -5.30
CA ASP A 346 20.06 1.66 -6.73
C ASP A 346 18.98 2.64 -7.24
N ALA A 347 18.99 2.94 -8.53
CA ALA A 347 18.06 3.87 -9.15
C ALA A 347 16.59 3.36 -9.18
N ALA A 348 16.35 2.07 -8.97
CA ALA A 348 15.01 1.51 -8.80
C ALA A 348 14.56 1.49 -7.33
N GLY A 349 15.40 1.98 -6.40
CA GLY A 349 15.10 2.06 -4.97
C GLY A 349 15.40 0.79 -4.16
N ARG A 350 15.97 -0.26 -4.80
CA ARG A 350 16.31 -1.52 -4.11
C ARG A 350 17.51 -1.32 -3.20
N LEU A 351 17.51 -1.96 -2.03
CA LEU A 351 18.64 -1.94 -1.09
C LEU A 351 19.83 -2.71 -1.69
N THR A 352 20.95 -2.03 -1.91
CA THR A 352 22.18 -2.63 -2.45
C THR A 352 23.25 -2.82 -1.39
N ALA A 353 23.27 -2.01 -0.33
CA ALA A 353 24.16 -2.21 0.79
C ALA A 353 23.61 -1.63 2.10
N LYS A 354 24.01 -2.26 3.20
CA LYS A 354 23.87 -1.78 4.56
C LYS A 354 25.23 -1.71 5.21
N GLU A 355 25.59 -0.55 5.76
CA GLU A 355 26.83 -0.33 6.52
C GLU A 355 26.49 -0.04 7.98
N THR A 356 27.19 -0.71 8.90
CA THR A 356 27.06 -0.55 10.36
C THR A 356 28.48 -0.50 10.97
N ALA A 357 28.57 -0.29 12.29
CA ALA A 357 29.84 -0.36 12.99
C ALA A 357 30.53 -1.75 12.85
N ASP A 358 29.76 -2.83 12.69
CA ASP A 358 30.27 -4.19 12.59
C ASP A 358 30.76 -4.58 11.20
N GLY A 359 30.45 -3.77 10.17
CA GLY A 359 30.83 -4.04 8.79
C GLY A 359 29.78 -3.69 7.76
N ARG A 360 30.00 -4.18 6.54
CA ARG A 360 29.17 -3.93 5.36
C ARG A 360 28.49 -5.21 4.88
N THR A 361 27.20 -5.11 4.60
CA THR A 361 26.41 -6.18 3.99
C THR A 361 25.94 -5.69 2.61
N GLU A 362 26.22 -6.42 1.56
CA GLU A 362 25.78 -6.14 0.19
C GLU A 362 24.65 -7.10 -0.22
N TYR A 363 23.73 -6.59 -1.02
CA TYR A 363 22.56 -7.30 -1.52
C TYR A 363 22.58 -7.28 -3.04
N VAL A 364 22.61 -8.44 -3.65
CA VAL A 364 22.63 -8.62 -5.11
C VAL A 364 21.26 -9.09 -5.56
N HIS A 365 20.65 -8.37 -6.50
CA HIS A 365 19.33 -8.70 -7.04
C HIS A 365 19.44 -9.06 -8.53
N ASP A 366 18.54 -9.93 -8.98
CA ASP A 366 18.35 -10.17 -10.41
C ASP A 366 17.51 -9.07 -11.08
N ALA A 367 17.22 -9.26 -12.35
CA ALA A 367 16.40 -8.32 -13.12
C ALA A 367 14.91 -8.36 -12.74
N ALA A 368 14.43 -9.41 -12.08
CA ALA A 368 13.06 -9.54 -11.55
C ALA A 368 12.92 -9.09 -10.09
N ASP A 369 13.90 -8.36 -9.54
CA ASP A 369 13.97 -7.86 -8.17
C ASP A 369 14.10 -8.96 -7.08
N GLN A 370 14.45 -10.19 -7.48
CA GLN A 370 14.69 -11.27 -6.54
C GLN A 370 16.09 -11.16 -5.94
N LEU A 371 16.20 -11.35 -4.63
CA LEU A 371 17.49 -11.35 -3.94
C LEU A 371 18.27 -12.62 -4.28
N LEU A 372 19.40 -12.49 -4.98
CA LEU A 372 20.26 -13.59 -5.39
C LEU A 372 21.33 -13.93 -4.35
N GLU A 373 21.92 -12.90 -3.73
CA GLU A 373 23.09 -13.10 -2.88
C GLU A 373 23.15 -12.03 -1.79
N ILE A 374 23.63 -12.43 -0.61
CA ILE A 374 23.99 -11.53 0.48
C ILE A 374 25.49 -11.76 0.78
N ARG A 375 26.29 -10.71 0.61
CA ARG A 375 27.72 -10.71 0.94
C ARG A 375 27.96 -9.91 2.20
N ARG A 376 28.61 -10.47 3.19
CA ARG A 376 28.94 -9.79 4.44
C ARG A 376 30.45 -9.64 4.59
N GLN A 377 30.91 -8.42 4.77
CA GLN A 377 32.28 -8.07 5.08
C GLN A 377 32.31 -7.40 6.46
N ARG A 378 33.06 -7.95 7.40
CA ARG A 378 33.29 -7.31 8.70
C ARG A 378 34.40 -6.27 8.57
N HIS A 379 34.28 -5.17 9.30
CA HIS A 379 35.44 -4.31 9.53
C HIS A 379 36.46 -5.11 10.36
N GLU A 380 37.72 -5.11 9.95
CA GLU A 380 38.81 -5.61 10.78
C GLU A 380 38.87 -4.65 12.00
N THR A 381 38.42 -5.11 13.14
CA THR A 381 38.75 -4.45 14.40
C THR A 381 40.24 -4.70 14.60
N ASP A 382 41.06 -3.63 14.58
CA ASP A 382 42.42 -3.69 15.10
C ASP A 382 42.35 -4.36 16.47
N ALA A 383 42.84 -5.59 16.57
CA ALA A 383 42.98 -6.26 17.85
C ALA A 383 43.99 -5.39 18.66
N PRO A 384 43.67 -4.99 19.89
CA PRO A 384 44.69 -4.34 20.72
C PRO A 384 45.80 -5.35 20.96
N GLU A 385 47.04 -4.95 20.63
CA GLU A 385 48.27 -5.65 21.08
C GLU A 385 48.30 -5.79 22.60
#